data_e825e89f56399007969585bb0bfdb31a
#
_entry.id   e825e89f56399007969585bb0bfdb31a
#
_cell.length_a   1.000
_cell.length_b   1.000
_cell.length_c   1.000
_cell.angle_alpha   90.00
_cell.angle_beta   90.00
_cell.angle_gamma   90.00
#
_symmetry.space_group_name_H-M   'P 1'
#
loop_
_entity.id
_entity.type
_entity.pdbx_description
1 polymer ?
#
loop_
_entity_poly.entity_id
_entity_poly.type
_entity_poly.pdbx_seq_one_letter_code
_entity_poly.pdbx_strand_id
1 'polypeptide(L)'
;MATTYNNLYLDIRQQLRKAGIEEATLEARELVCFGTNKSREELARDGGLYASPELERRVRDLVERHLAGEPVAYLIGEWEFYGLPLDISRDVLIPRPDTEVLAEQAIGYIKTLGECRVLDLCAGSGCVGLAVAAQAPQARVVLGEWSDGALKICRQNVRRNSLTARVVPIQADAREKPEKSLGCLLYTSPSPRD
;
A
#
# COMPACT_ATOMS: atom_id res chain seq x y z
N MET A 1 -0.95 -1.90 -35.47
CA MET A 1 -1.10 -0.44 -35.65
C MET A 1 -0.50 0.23 -34.43
N ALA A 2 0.17 1.39 -34.60
CA ALA A 2 0.64 2.13 -33.43
C ALA A 2 -0.56 2.67 -32.63
N THR A 3 -0.56 2.47 -31.33
CA THR A 3 -1.63 2.92 -30.43
C THR A 3 -1.17 4.13 -29.60
N THR A 4 -2.07 5.08 -29.32
CA THR A 4 -1.75 6.19 -28.42
C THR A 4 -1.89 5.76 -26.96
N TYR A 5 -1.24 6.46 -26.02
CA TYR A 5 -1.37 6.17 -24.59
C TYR A 5 -2.83 6.20 -24.13
N ASN A 6 -3.60 7.17 -24.63
CA ASN A 6 -5.02 7.26 -24.30
C ASN A 6 -5.83 6.07 -24.84
N ASN A 7 -5.56 5.66 -26.09
CA ASN A 7 -6.25 4.50 -26.65
C ASN A 7 -5.86 3.20 -25.94
N LEU A 8 -4.58 3.04 -25.56
CA LEU A 8 -4.11 1.92 -24.77
C LEU A 8 -4.84 1.85 -23.43
N TYR A 9 -4.92 2.97 -22.71
CA TYR A 9 -5.66 3.05 -21.45
C TYR A 9 -7.14 2.71 -21.62
N LEU A 10 -7.81 3.27 -22.65
CA LEU A 10 -9.23 3.02 -22.88
C LEU A 10 -9.52 1.55 -23.22
N ASP A 11 -8.65 0.93 -24.03
CA ASP A 11 -8.75 -0.48 -24.40
C ASP A 11 -8.61 -1.38 -23.17
N ILE A 12 -7.58 -1.16 -22.34
CA ILE A 12 -7.35 -1.92 -21.11
C ILE A 12 -8.50 -1.75 -20.13
N ARG A 13 -8.96 -0.52 -19.89
CA ARG A 13 -10.12 -0.27 -19.04
C ARG A 13 -11.35 -1.03 -19.51
N GLN A 14 -11.57 -1.11 -20.83
CA GLN A 14 -12.68 -1.88 -21.39
C GLN A 14 -12.50 -3.38 -21.19
N GLN A 15 -11.29 -3.91 -21.33
CA GLN A 15 -10.96 -5.31 -21.07
C GLN A 15 -11.25 -5.69 -19.62
N LEU A 16 -10.79 -4.89 -18.66
CA LEU A 16 -11.02 -5.13 -17.22
C LEU A 16 -12.50 -5.08 -16.88
N ARG A 17 -13.25 -4.12 -17.44
CA ARG A 17 -14.72 -4.06 -17.27
C ARG A 17 -15.44 -5.29 -17.80
N LYS A 18 -15.06 -5.79 -18.97
CA LYS A 18 -15.63 -7.01 -19.54
C LYS A 18 -15.32 -8.26 -18.70
N ALA A 19 -14.20 -8.26 -17.99
CA ALA A 19 -13.82 -9.31 -17.05
C ALA A 19 -14.51 -9.18 -15.68
N GLY A 20 -15.36 -8.16 -15.47
CA GLY A 20 -16.09 -7.96 -14.22
C GLY A 20 -15.29 -7.29 -13.11
N ILE A 21 -14.16 -6.65 -13.43
CA ILE A 21 -13.35 -5.92 -12.45
C ILE A 21 -14.10 -4.63 -12.06
N GLU A 22 -14.44 -4.47 -10.77
CA GLU A 22 -15.21 -3.32 -10.28
C GLU A 22 -14.41 -2.02 -10.40
N GLU A 23 -13.14 -2.03 -9.98
CA GLU A 23 -12.25 -0.88 -9.99
C GLU A 23 -11.49 -0.71 -11.32
N ALA A 24 -12.04 -1.21 -12.43
CA ALA A 24 -11.38 -1.24 -13.75
C ALA A 24 -10.81 0.11 -14.22
N THR A 25 -11.38 1.23 -13.77
CA THR A 25 -10.89 2.57 -14.14
C THR A 25 -9.59 2.93 -13.42
N LEU A 26 -9.52 2.63 -12.12
CA LEU A 26 -8.33 2.83 -11.30
C LEU A 26 -7.23 1.85 -11.74
N GLU A 27 -7.54 0.56 -11.75
CA GLU A 27 -6.58 -0.50 -12.03
C GLU A 27 -5.97 -0.41 -13.44
N ALA A 28 -6.79 -0.09 -14.46
CA ALA A 28 -6.26 0.17 -15.80
C ALA A 28 -5.26 1.33 -15.82
N ARG A 29 -5.52 2.40 -15.06
CA ARG A 29 -4.63 3.54 -14.98
C ARG A 29 -3.31 3.17 -14.32
N GLU A 30 -3.36 2.47 -13.19
CA GLU A 30 -2.16 2.02 -12.48
C GLU A 30 -1.29 1.10 -13.35
N LEU A 31 -1.90 0.11 -14.01
CA LEU A 31 -1.19 -0.81 -14.90
C LEU A 31 -0.54 -0.08 -16.09
N VAL A 32 -1.24 0.88 -16.69
CA VAL A 32 -0.69 1.66 -17.82
C VAL A 32 0.42 2.61 -17.34
N CYS A 33 0.23 3.32 -16.24
CA CYS A 33 1.26 4.17 -15.65
C CYS A 33 2.52 3.37 -15.34
N PHE A 34 2.39 2.25 -14.65
CA PHE A 34 3.53 1.40 -14.30
C PHE A 34 4.20 0.79 -15.55
N GLY A 35 3.42 0.23 -16.48
CA GLY A 35 3.95 -0.38 -17.68
C GLY A 35 4.65 0.60 -18.63
N THR A 36 4.25 1.87 -18.61
CA THR A 36 4.84 2.93 -19.44
C THR A 36 5.85 3.80 -18.71
N ASN A 37 6.08 3.58 -17.42
CA ASN A 37 6.92 4.42 -16.56
C ASN A 37 6.49 5.91 -16.56
N LYS A 38 5.19 6.17 -16.61
CA LYS A 38 4.62 7.53 -16.57
C LYS A 38 3.82 7.77 -15.30
N SER A 39 3.90 8.97 -14.77
CA SER A 39 2.96 9.42 -13.74
C SER A 39 1.55 9.59 -14.33
N ARG A 40 0.54 9.73 -13.45
CA ARG A 40 -0.84 10.00 -13.87
C ARG A 40 -0.96 11.30 -14.68
N GLU A 41 -0.23 12.35 -14.28
CA GLU A 41 -0.16 13.65 -14.96
C GLU A 41 0.53 13.52 -16.32
N GLU A 42 1.64 12.78 -16.39
CA GLU A 42 2.35 12.54 -17.65
C GLU A 42 1.51 11.73 -18.61
N LEU A 43 0.81 10.70 -18.14
CA LEU A 43 -0.08 9.90 -18.97
C LEU A 43 -1.23 10.76 -19.55
N ALA A 44 -1.80 11.67 -18.74
CA ALA A 44 -2.84 12.59 -19.19
C ALA A 44 -2.32 13.61 -20.20
N ARG A 45 -1.15 14.22 -19.94
CA ARG A 45 -0.51 15.19 -20.84
C ARG A 45 -0.13 14.57 -22.18
N ASP A 46 0.46 13.38 -22.15
CA ASP A 46 1.05 12.70 -23.31
C ASP A 46 0.05 11.74 -23.99
N GLY A 47 -1.22 11.76 -23.60
CA GLY A 47 -2.26 10.81 -24.02
C GLY A 47 -2.42 10.69 -25.55
N GLY A 48 -2.15 11.77 -26.31
CA GLY A 48 -2.19 11.78 -27.77
C GLY A 48 -0.93 11.22 -28.45
N LEU A 49 0.16 11.01 -27.71
CA LEU A 49 1.39 10.45 -28.26
C LEU A 49 1.28 8.93 -28.40
N TYR A 50 2.07 8.38 -29.31
CA TYR A 50 2.10 6.94 -29.56
C TYR A 50 2.98 6.22 -28.56
N ALA A 51 2.47 5.12 -28.02
CA ALA A 51 3.26 4.19 -27.23
C ALA A 51 4.18 3.36 -28.13
N SER A 52 5.40 3.10 -27.69
CA SER A 52 6.26 2.17 -28.42
C SER A 52 5.68 0.74 -28.35
N PRO A 53 5.96 -0.12 -29.35
CA PRO A 53 5.50 -1.51 -29.33
C PRO A 53 5.99 -2.29 -28.11
N GLU A 54 7.13 -1.92 -27.54
CA GLU A 54 7.70 -2.53 -26.34
C GLU A 54 6.90 -2.15 -25.11
N LEU A 55 6.57 -0.87 -24.94
CA LEU A 55 5.75 -0.39 -23.82
C LEU A 55 4.34 -0.97 -23.90
N GLU A 56 3.72 -0.99 -25.08
CA GLU A 56 2.42 -1.61 -25.27
C GLU A 56 2.44 -3.09 -24.86
N ARG A 57 3.44 -3.85 -25.28
CA ARG A 57 3.60 -5.25 -24.91
C ARG A 57 3.73 -5.42 -23.41
N ARG A 58 4.61 -4.64 -22.77
CA ARG A 58 4.79 -4.66 -21.31
C ARG A 58 3.49 -4.41 -20.55
N VAL A 59 2.70 -3.43 -20.98
CA VAL A 59 1.40 -3.15 -20.37
C VAL A 59 0.44 -4.32 -20.55
N ARG A 60 0.38 -4.92 -21.78
CA ARG A 60 -0.50 -6.07 -22.03
C ARG A 60 -0.13 -7.30 -21.22
N ASP A 61 1.17 -7.57 -21.03
CA ASP A 61 1.64 -8.65 -20.16
C ASP A 61 1.19 -8.45 -18.70
N LEU A 62 1.23 -7.22 -18.18
CA LEU A 62 0.71 -6.91 -16.85
C LEU A 62 -0.80 -7.15 -16.75
N VAL A 63 -1.55 -6.72 -17.76
CA VAL A 63 -3.01 -6.92 -17.82
C VAL A 63 -3.36 -8.41 -17.89
N GLU A 64 -2.63 -9.20 -18.66
CA GLU A 64 -2.84 -10.63 -18.76
C GLU A 64 -2.62 -11.32 -17.42
N ARG A 65 -1.54 -10.98 -16.69
CA ARG A 65 -1.28 -11.48 -15.35
C ARG A 65 -2.37 -11.06 -14.35
N HIS A 66 -2.84 -9.82 -14.44
CA HIS A 66 -3.93 -9.34 -13.61
C HIS A 66 -5.23 -10.11 -13.88
N LEU A 67 -5.60 -10.31 -15.14
CA LEU A 67 -6.75 -11.11 -15.53
C LEU A 67 -6.64 -12.59 -15.13
N ALA A 68 -5.41 -13.09 -14.98
CA ALA A 68 -5.14 -14.42 -14.41
C ALA A 68 -5.23 -14.47 -12.87
N GLY A 69 -5.59 -13.35 -12.22
CA GLY A 69 -5.85 -13.27 -10.78
C GLY A 69 -4.73 -12.66 -9.94
N GLU A 70 -3.68 -12.10 -10.56
CA GLU A 70 -2.64 -11.40 -9.79
C GLU A 70 -3.06 -9.97 -9.46
N PRO A 71 -3.14 -9.58 -8.17
CA PRO A 71 -3.54 -8.24 -7.77
C PRO A 71 -2.63 -7.15 -8.31
N VAL A 72 -3.22 -6.01 -8.73
CA VAL A 72 -2.46 -4.86 -9.28
C VAL A 72 -1.37 -4.39 -8.33
N ALA A 73 -1.65 -4.30 -7.03
CA ALA A 73 -0.66 -3.87 -6.04
C ALA A 73 0.60 -4.77 -6.00
N TYR A 74 0.47 -6.07 -6.24
CA TYR A 74 1.63 -6.97 -6.32
C TYR A 74 2.35 -6.86 -7.67
N LEU A 75 1.64 -6.55 -8.75
CA LEU A 75 2.23 -6.34 -10.08
C LEU A 75 3.10 -5.08 -10.12
N ILE A 76 2.61 -4.00 -9.50
CA ILE A 76 3.32 -2.71 -9.48
C ILE A 76 4.30 -2.58 -8.30
N GLY A 77 4.13 -3.38 -7.25
CA GLY A 77 5.00 -3.40 -6.08
C GLY A 77 4.73 -2.27 -5.08
N GLU A 78 3.66 -1.49 -5.29
CA GLU A 78 3.28 -0.40 -4.39
C GLU A 78 1.77 -0.22 -4.29
N TRP A 79 1.33 0.41 -3.19
CA TRP A 79 -0.05 0.81 -2.97
C TRP A 79 -0.12 2.06 -2.10
N GLU A 80 -1.18 2.82 -2.24
CA GLU A 80 -1.45 3.97 -1.38
C GLU A 80 -2.37 3.56 -0.23
N PHE A 81 -2.07 4.00 0.98
CA PHE A 81 -2.94 3.85 2.14
C PHE A 81 -2.91 5.13 2.98
N TYR A 82 -4.08 5.71 3.21
CA TYR A 82 -4.24 6.95 3.99
C TYR A 82 -3.33 8.10 3.52
N GLY A 83 -3.16 8.22 2.19
CA GLY A 83 -2.28 9.18 1.55
C GLY A 83 -0.78 8.87 1.62
N LEU A 84 -0.38 7.71 2.16
CA LEU A 84 1.01 7.28 2.24
C LEU A 84 1.34 6.25 1.15
N PRO A 85 2.42 6.45 0.38
CA PRO A 85 2.90 5.43 -0.54
C PRO A 85 3.58 4.30 0.23
N LEU A 86 3.17 3.07 -0.02
CA LEU A 86 3.70 1.87 0.62
C LEU A 86 4.28 0.91 -0.42
N ASP A 87 5.47 0.38 -0.13
CA ASP A 87 5.99 -0.79 -0.82
C ASP A 87 5.15 -2.01 -0.45
N ILE A 88 4.75 -2.80 -1.43
CA ILE A 88 3.91 -3.98 -1.27
C ILE A 88 4.59 -5.17 -1.96
N SER A 89 4.58 -6.32 -1.31
CA SER A 89 4.99 -7.59 -1.88
C SER A 89 4.04 -8.71 -1.46
N ARG A 90 4.27 -9.91 -1.96
CA ARG A 90 3.50 -11.09 -1.56
C ARG A 90 3.69 -11.50 -0.10
N ASP A 91 4.66 -10.89 0.60
CA ASP A 91 4.91 -11.11 2.02
C ASP A 91 3.93 -10.37 2.92
N VAL A 92 3.19 -9.38 2.39
CA VAL A 92 2.25 -8.55 3.15
C VAL A 92 0.86 -8.55 2.51
N LEU A 93 -0.16 -8.42 3.34
CA LEU A 93 -1.51 -8.18 2.85
C LEU A 93 -1.60 -6.78 2.23
N ILE A 94 -2.24 -6.68 1.07
CA ILE A 94 -2.58 -5.39 0.46
C ILE A 94 -3.54 -4.65 1.40
N PRO A 95 -3.22 -3.42 1.83
CA PRO A 95 -4.10 -2.65 2.70
C PRO A 95 -5.48 -2.46 2.05
N ARG A 96 -6.54 -2.70 2.83
CA ARG A 96 -7.92 -2.58 2.36
C ARG A 96 -8.51 -1.23 2.77
N PRO A 97 -9.44 -0.66 1.99
CA PRO A 97 -10.12 0.60 2.32
C PRO A 97 -10.77 0.58 3.72
N ASP A 98 -11.39 -0.53 4.12
CA ASP A 98 -12.00 -0.67 5.44
C ASP A 98 -10.99 -0.48 6.59
N THR A 99 -9.71 -0.78 6.34
CA THR A 99 -8.64 -0.58 7.33
C THR A 99 -8.33 0.91 7.54
N GLU A 100 -8.66 1.79 6.61
CA GLU A 100 -8.53 3.24 6.79
C GLU A 100 -9.48 3.76 7.86
N VAL A 101 -10.65 3.16 8.02
CA VAL A 101 -11.57 3.48 9.11
C VAL A 101 -10.93 3.19 10.48
N LEU A 102 -10.23 2.07 10.61
CA LEU A 102 -9.48 1.76 11.82
C LEU A 102 -8.37 2.80 12.08
N ALA A 103 -7.62 3.15 11.05
CA ALA A 103 -6.57 4.17 11.16
C ALA A 103 -7.15 5.52 11.59
N GLU A 104 -8.27 5.94 10.99
CA GLU A 104 -8.96 7.19 11.34
C GLU A 104 -9.41 7.23 12.80
N GLN A 105 -10.03 6.15 13.30
CA GLN A 105 -10.47 6.05 14.69
C GLN A 105 -9.27 6.08 15.66
N ALA A 106 -8.20 5.35 15.34
CA ALA A 106 -6.98 5.37 16.14
C ALA A 106 -6.35 6.77 16.18
N ILE A 107 -6.23 7.43 15.04
CA ILE A 107 -5.71 8.80 14.92
C ILE A 107 -6.57 9.78 15.72
N GLY A 108 -7.90 9.69 15.59
CA GLY A 108 -8.84 10.53 16.33
C GLY A 108 -8.65 10.42 17.83
N TYR A 109 -8.56 9.18 18.35
CA TYR A 109 -8.31 8.94 19.76
C TYR A 109 -6.94 9.43 20.22
N ILE A 110 -5.87 9.12 19.48
CA ILE A 110 -4.50 9.50 19.82
C ILE A 110 -4.33 11.02 19.86
N LYS A 111 -5.02 11.77 18.99
CA LYS A 111 -5.00 13.23 19.00
C LYS A 111 -5.59 13.83 20.28
N THR A 112 -6.41 13.10 21.04
CA THR A 112 -6.91 13.54 22.35
C THR A 112 -5.92 13.33 23.49
N LEU A 113 -4.84 12.57 23.22
CA LEU A 113 -3.78 12.28 24.16
C LEU A 113 -2.63 13.28 24.00
N GLY A 114 -1.80 13.41 25.05
CA GLY A 114 -0.49 14.03 24.94
C GLY A 114 0.51 13.12 24.25
N GLU A 115 1.79 13.20 24.62
CA GLU A 115 2.79 12.24 24.15
C GLU A 115 2.39 10.81 24.54
N CYS A 116 2.37 9.92 23.57
CA CYS A 116 1.95 8.54 23.79
C CYS A 116 2.78 7.55 22.97
N ARG A 117 2.73 6.29 23.39
CA ARG A 117 3.32 5.16 22.66
C ARG A 117 2.21 4.26 22.14
N VAL A 118 2.30 3.89 20.89
CA VAL A 118 1.32 3.05 20.18
C VAL A 118 2.01 1.76 19.76
N LEU A 119 1.36 0.64 19.96
CA LEU A 119 1.74 -0.65 19.40
C LEU A 119 0.74 -1.03 18.31
N ASP A 120 1.21 -1.18 17.09
CA ASP A 120 0.50 -1.83 15.99
C ASP A 120 1.05 -3.25 15.89
N LEU A 121 0.24 -4.23 16.29
CA LEU A 121 0.62 -5.64 16.34
C LEU A 121 0.06 -6.38 15.14
N CYS A 122 0.85 -7.28 14.54
CA CYS A 122 0.59 -7.88 13.24
C CYS A 122 0.59 -6.82 12.13
N ALA A 123 1.58 -5.95 12.15
CA ALA A 123 1.60 -4.72 11.37
C ALA A 123 1.65 -4.93 9.85
N GLY A 124 2.08 -6.10 9.37
CA GLY A 124 2.18 -6.40 7.93
C GLY A 124 3.06 -5.38 7.19
N SER A 125 2.47 -4.60 6.29
CA SER A 125 3.14 -3.50 5.60
C SER A 125 3.44 -2.30 6.52
N GLY A 126 2.87 -2.26 7.73
CA GLY A 126 2.93 -1.15 8.67
C GLY A 126 1.91 -0.05 8.40
N CYS A 127 0.93 -0.27 7.54
CA CYS A 127 0.04 0.76 7.01
C CYS A 127 -0.69 1.55 8.10
N VAL A 128 -1.26 0.88 9.13
CA VAL A 128 -2.02 1.54 10.21
C VAL A 128 -1.09 2.37 11.09
N GLY A 129 -0.02 1.76 11.59
CA GLY A 129 0.91 2.48 12.48
C GLY A 129 1.64 3.62 11.79
N LEU A 130 1.94 3.50 10.49
CA LEU A 130 2.50 4.58 9.68
C LEU A 130 1.52 5.73 9.50
N ALA A 131 0.24 5.43 9.20
CA ALA A 131 -0.80 6.45 9.11
C ALA A 131 -0.96 7.21 10.44
N VAL A 132 -0.99 6.47 11.57
CA VAL A 132 -0.99 7.06 12.92
C VAL A 132 0.22 7.97 13.12
N ALA A 133 1.42 7.51 12.84
CA ALA A 133 2.64 8.29 13.03
C ALA A 133 2.69 9.53 12.14
N ALA A 134 2.16 9.46 10.92
CA ALA A 134 2.12 10.60 10.00
C ALA A 134 1.14 11.68 10.47
N GLN A 135 -0.01 11.28 10.99
CA GLN A 135 -1.12 12.17 11.35
C GLN A 135 -1.10 12.65 12.81
N ALA A 136 -0.35 11.97 13.69
CA ALA A 136 -0.23 12.28 15.12
C ALA A 136 1.26 12.43 15.51
N PRO A 137 1.84 13.62 15.34
CA PRO A 137 3.27 13.87 15.58
C PRO A 137 3.75 13.57 17.01
N GLN A 138 2.87 13.62 18.01
CA GLN A 138 3.14 13.30 19.40
C GLN A 138 3.25 11.79 19.67
N ALA A 139 2.82 10.94 18.73
CA ALA A 139 2.87 9.50 18.89
C ALA A 139 4.25 8.90 18.53
N ARG A 140 4.72 7.97 19.34
CA ARG A 140 5.81 7.05 19.02
C ARG A 140 5.23 5.67 18.78
N VAL A 141 5.48 5.09 17.61
CA VAL A 141 4.83 3.86 17.17
C VAL A 141 5.82 2.70 17.15
N VAL A 142 5.42 1.58 17.69
CA VAL A 142 6.11 0.29 17.53
C VAL A 142 5.25 -0.56 16.59
N LEU A 143 5.87 -1.09 15.54
CA LEU A 143 5.25 -2.00 14.58
C LEU A 143 5.75 -3.41 14.87
N GLY A 144 4.89 -4.24 15.49
CA GLY A 144 5.19 -5.63 15.79
C GLY A 144 4.76 -6.55 14.67
N GLU A 145 5.70 -7.26 14.05
CA GLU A 145 5.41 -8.20 12.96
C GLU A 145 6.22 -9.49 13.15
N TRP A 146 5.56 -10.63 12.96
CA TRP A 146 6.17 -11.94 13.13
C TRP A 146 6.96 -12.40 11.90
N SER A 147 6.43 -12.19 10.70
CA SER A 147 7.03 -12.62 9.45
C SER A 147 8.26 -11.79 9.09
N ASP A 148 9.40 -12.43 8.85
CA ASP A 148 10.62 -11.75 8.42
C ASP A 148 10.45 -11.00 7.08
N GLY A 149 9.71 -11.60 6.13
CA GLY A 149 9.40 -10.98 4.85
C GLY A 149 8.56 -9.71 5.03
N ALA A 150 7.48 -9.80 5.81
CA ALA A 150 6.62 -8.65 6.11
C ALA A 150 7.37 -7.57 6.91
N LEU A 151 8.19 -7.96 7.89
CA LEU A 151 8.99 -7.03 8.67
C LEU A 151 10.01 -6.27 7.80
N LYS A 152 10.56 -6.90 6.77
CA LYS A 152 11.42 -6.25 5.79
C LYS A 152 10.67 -5.14 5.03
N ILE A 153 9.48 -5.46 4.51
CA ILE A 153 8.61 -4.48 3.83
C ILE A 153 8.21 -3.35 4.79
N CYS A 154 7.82 -3.70 6.02
CA CYS A 154 7.50 -2.73 7.06
C CYS A 154 8.65 -1.73 7.30
N ARG A 155 9.89 -2.21 7.42
CA ARG A 155 11.09 -1.36 7.56
C ARG A 155 11.33 -0.47 6.33
N GLN A 156 11.08 -0.97 5.13
CA GLN A 156 11.17 -0.17 3.90
C GLN A 156 10.14 0.97 3.92
N ASN A 157 8.90 0.68 4.30
CA ASN A 157 7.82 1.66 4.37
C ASN A 157 8.07 2.75 5.41
N VAL A 158 8.64 2.40 6.57
CA VAL A 158 9.08 3.39 7.58
C VAL A 158 10.10 4.37 6.99
N ARG A 159 11.08 3.87 6.23
CA ARG A 159 12.10 4.70 5.57
C ARG A 159 11.51 5.53 4.44
N ARG A 160 10.70 4.91 3.56
CA ARG A 160 10.05 5.57 2.43
C ARG A 160 9.24 6.79 2.87
N ASN A 161 8.55 6.67 4.00
CA ASN A 161 7.72 7.74 4.56
C ASN A 161 8.46 8.65 5.55
N SER A 162 9.79 8.54 5.69
CA SER A 162 10.63 9.38 6.55
C SER A 162 10.22 9.38 8.03
N LEU A 163 9.68 8.23 8.53
CA LEU A 163 9.15 8.10 9.88
C LEU A 163 10.12 7.42 10.87
N THR A 164 11.38 7.20 10.50
CA THR A 164 12.38 6.45 11.29
C THR A 164 12.65 7.04 12.69
N ALA A 165 12.42 8.33 12.89
CA ALA A 165 12.60 8.98 14.19
C ALA A 165 11.54 8.61 15.24
N ARG A 166 10.36 8.13 14.80
CA ARG A 166 9.20 7.91 15.66
C ARG A 166 8.56 6.52 15.50
N VAL A 167 8.96 5.75 14.49
CA VAL A 167 8.40 4.42 14.19
C VAL A 167 9.51 3.38 14.23
N VAL A 168 9.30 2.34 15.06
CA VAL A 168 10.28 1.26 15.25
C VAL A 168 9.64 -0.08 14.91
N PRO A 169 10.00 -0.70 13.78
CA PRO A 169 9.58 -2.08 13.46
C PRO A 169 10.40 -3.10 14.26
N ILE A 170 9.71 -3.99 14.95
CA ILE A 170 10.30 -5.10 15.71
C ILE A 170 9.71 -6.43 15.28
N GLN A 171 10.48 -7.49 15.43
CA GLN A 171 9.93 -8.84 15.33
C GLN A 171 9.18 -9.16 16.62
N ALA A 172 7.91 -9.56 16.50
CA ALA A 172 7.08 -9.86 17.67
C ALA A 172 6.04 -10.94 17.35
N ASP A 173 5.92 -11.92 18.24
CA ASP A 173 4.83 -12.88 18.21
C ASP A 173 3.65 -12.36 19.04
N ALA A 174 2.51 -12.16 18.40
CA ALA A 174 1.29 -11.66 19.08
C ALA A 174 0.75 -12.60 20.16
N ARG A 175 1.17 -13.88 20.17
CA ARG A 175 0.79 -14.87 21.18
C ARG A 175 1.65 -14.80 22.44
N GLU A 176 2.78 -14.11 22.38
CA GLU A 176 3.69 -13.93 23.49
C GLU A 176 3.43 -12.62 24.22
N LYS A 177 3.80 -12.57 25.51
CA LYS A 177 3.73 -11.32 26.24
C LYS A 177 4.76 -10.33 25.70
N PRO A 178 4.36 -9.07 25.45
CA PRO A 178 5.31 -8.06 25.02
C PRO A 178 6.42 -7.87 26.07
N GLU A 179 7.64 -7.64 25.59
CA GLU A 179 8.77 -7.37 26.48
C GLU A 179 8.49 -6.15 27.37
N LYS A 180 8.91 -6.22 28.63
CA LYS A 180 8.76 -5.10 29.60
C LYS A 180 9.44 -3.81 29.10
N SER A 181 10.45 -3.92 28.26
CA SER A 181 11.15 -2.80 27.63
C SER A 181 10.24 -1.92 26.76
N LEU A 182 9.12 -2.46 26.25
CA LEU A 182 8.16 -1.70 25.45
C LEU A 182 7.34 -0.70 26.26
N GLY A 183 7.28 -0.84 27.58
CA GLY A 183 6.60 0.09 28.50
C GLY A 183 5.09 0.12 28.33
N CYS A 184 4.45 1.23 28.72
CA CYS A 184 3.00 1.39 28.57
C CYS A 184 2.65 1.67 27.11
N LEU A 185 1.84 0.81 26.52
CA LEU A 185 1.45 0.86 25.10
C LEU A 185 -0.06 0.99 24.97
N LEU A 186 -0.51 1.78 24.02
CA LEU A 186 -1.87 1.73 23.52
C LEU A 186 -1.95 0.60 22.48
N TYR A 187 -2.84 -0.34 22.67
CA TYR A 187 -3.02 -1.48 21.77
C TYR A 187 -3.96 -1.13 20.62
N THR A 188 -3.53 -1.43 19.39
CA THR A 188 -4.39 -1.37 18.21
C THR A 188 -4.13 -2.58 17.32
N SER A 189 -5.11 -3.29 17.02
CA SER A 189 -5.45 -4.20 15.93
C SER A 189 -6.02 -5.54 16.35
N PRO A 190 -7.23 -5.87 15.97
CA PRO A 190 -7.64 -7.24 15.76
C PRO A 190 -7.12 -7.71 14.39
N SER A 191 -6.43 -8.84 14.35
CA SER A 191 -6.09 -9.51 13.09
C SER A 191 -7.37 -10.02 12.43
N PRO A 192 -7.64 -9.71 11.15
CA PRO A 192 -8.74 -10.31 10.42
C PRO A 192 -8.29 -11.64 9.81
N ARG A 193 -7.96 -12.62 10.64
CA ARG A 193 -7.77 -13.99 10.19
C ARG A 193 -8.75 -14.86 10.96
N ASP A 194 -9.91 -15.02 10.39
CA ASP A 194 -10.78 -16.20 10.47
C ASP A 194 -11.53 -16.33 9.15
#